data_5855029970a8bfc151e38e6df59a665a
#
_entry.id   5855029970a8bfc151e38e6df59a665a
#
_cell.length_a   1.000
_cell.length_b   1.000
_cell.length_c   1.000
_cell.angle_alpha   90.00
_cell.angle_beta   90.00
_cell.angle_gamma   90.00
#
_symmetry.space_group_name_H-M   'P 1'
#
loop_
_entity.id
_entity.type
_entity.pdbx_description
1 polymer ?
#
loop_
_entity_poly.entity_id
_entity_poly.type
_entity_poly.pdbx_seq_one_letter_code
_entity_poly.pdbx_strand_id
1 'polypeptide(L)'
;MAKVLVIRLSAIGDVAMTVPVIYSAAKANPEDSFTVLTQAFLMPLFMNRPPNVEVIGINTKGAEKGLIGLLKFISALLKFDFDVILDLHNVIRTIIICTFFRLNGKRVFVLDKARKERKRLTAIKGKRLYPLRPVIVRYADVFRAAGLNYTETFTSLYEESPAELSGMASVAGIKKGKWIGVAPFAKH
;
A
#
# COMPACT_ATOMS: atom_id res chain seq x y z
N MET A 1 -9.87 -19.45 4.26
CA MET A 1 -10.19 -18.18 3.58
C MET A 1 -10.16 -17.07 4.61
N ALA A 2 -9.17 -16.18 4.54
CA ALA A 2 -9.02 -15.06 5.47
C ALA A 2 -9.38 -13.73 4.77
N LYS A 3 -9.98 -12.81 5.53
CA LYS A 3 -10.25 -11.44 5.08
C LYS A 3 -9.13 -10.53 5.59
N VAL A 4 -8.31 -10.01 4.71
CA VAL A 4 -7.11 -9.25 5.02
C VAL A 4 -7.31 -7.77 4.69
N LEU A 5 -7.14 -6.87 5.67
CA LEU A 5 -7.11 -5.43 5.47
C LEU A 5 -5.66 -4.94 5.39
N VAL A 6 -5.28 -4.34 4.28
CA VAL A 6 -3.96 -3.73 4.08
C VAL A 6 -4.07 -2.22 4.11
N ILE A 7 -3.37 -1.54 5.01
CA ILE A 7 -3.51 -0.09 5.22
C ILE A 7 -2.26 0.66 4.77
N ARG A 8 -2.41 1.54 3.74
CA ARG A 8 -1.40 2.52 3.35
C ARG A 8 -2.06 3.78 2.79
N LEU A 9 -2.09 4.84 3.61
CA LEU A 9 -2.85 6.05 3.28
C LEU A 9 -2.09 7.08 2.44
N SER A 10 -0.75 7.10 2.50
CA SER A 10 0.12 8.09 1.82
C SER A 10 1.60 7.69 1.92
N ALA A 11 2.59 8.36 1.28
CA ALA A 11 2.41 9.26 0.17
C ALA A 11 2.23 8.49 -1.14
N ILE A 12 1.98 9.19 -2.27
CA ILE A 12 1.68 8.54 -3.56
C ILE A 12 2.73 7.50 -3.98
N GLY A 13 4.02 7.82 -3.89
CA GLY A 13 5.10 6.89 -4.22
C GLY A 13 5.16 5.69 -3.29
N ASP A 14 4.93 5.90 -1.99
CA ASP A 14 4.88 4.79 -1.02
C ASP A 14 3.67 3.88 -1.25
N VAL A 15 2.51 4.44 -1.64
CA VAL A 15 1.32 3.65 -2.00
C VAL A 15 1.58 2.87 -3.29
N ALA A 16 2.17 3.50 -4.31
CA ALA A 16 2.55 2.83 -5.55
C ALA A 16 3.49 1.63 -5.30
N MET A 17 4.46 1.77 -4.37
CA MET A 17 5.35 0.68 -4.00
C MET A 17 4.67 -0.46 -3.22
N THR A 18 3.43 -0.30 -2.74
CA THR A 18 2.68 -1.41 -2.14
C THR A 18 1.99 -2.28 -3.18
N VAL A 19 1.69 -1.75 -4.37
CA VAL A 19 0.96 -2.46 -5.44
C VAL A 19 1.63 -3.79 -5.81
N PRO A 20 2.94 -3.84 -6.17
CA PRO A 20 3.60 -5.10 -6.52
C PRO A 20 3.55 -6.12 -5.38
N VAL A 21 3.66 -5.66 -4.13
CA VAL A 21 3.64 -6.56 -2.97
C VAL A 21 2.24 -7.13 -2.73
N ILE A 22 1.21 -6.27 -2.78
CA ILE A 22 -0.18 -6.69 -2.56
C ILE A 22 -0.62 -7.65 -3.67
N TYR A 23 -0.32 -7.34 -4.93
CA TYR A 23 -0.72 -8.19 -6.06
C TYR A 23 -0.01 -9.55 -6.05
N SER A 24 1.28 -9.57 -5.74
CA SER A 24 2.03 -10.81 -5.57
C SER A 24 1.48 -11.65 -4.41
N ALA A 25 1.17 -11.04 -3.28
CA ALA A 25 0.57 -11.74 -2.14
C ALA A 25 -0.84 -12.27 -2.48
N ALA A 26 -1.67 -11.49 -3.15
CA ALA A 26 -3.01 -11.90 -3.57
C ALA A 26 -2.98 -13.09 -4.53
N LYS A 27 -2.07 -13.06 -5.52
CA LYS A 27 -1.86 -14.20 -6.44
C LYS A 27 -1.37 -15.47 -5.70
N ALA A 28 -0.53 -15.31 -4.66
CA ALA A 28 -0.01 -16.43 -3.87
C ALA A 28 -1.01 -17.00 -2.85
N ASN A 29 -2.13 -16.30 -2.58
CA ASN A 29 -3.18 -16.71 -1.66
C ASN A 29 -4.57 -16.50 -2.31
N PRO A 30 -4.91 -17.30 -3.34
CA PRO A 30 -6.14 -17.09 -4.13
C PRO A 30 -7.43 -17.30 -3.32
N GLU A 31 -7.38 -18.08 -2.24
CA GLU A 31 -8.52 -18.32 -1.35
C GLU A 31 -8.79 -17.18 -0.36
N ASP A 32 -7.83 -16.25 -0.19
CA ASP A 32 -7.95 -15.12 0.73
C ASP A 32 -8.42 -13.87 0.00
N SER A 33 -9.18 -13.01 0.67
CA SER A 33 -9.62 -11.72 0.15
C SER A 33 -8.77 -10.59 0.75
N PHE A 34 -8.33 -9.68 -0.11
CA PHE A 34 -7.51 -8.53 0.29
C PHE A 34 -8.28 -7.24 0.06
N THR A 35 -8.43 -6.42 1.10
CA THR A 35 -8.99 -5.07 0.99
C THR A 35 -7.90 -4.05 1.29
N VAL A 36 -7.62 -3.18 0.34
CA VAL A 36 -6.63 -2.10 0.50
C VAL A 36 -7.32 -0.84 0.95
N LEU A 37 -6.93 -0.30 2.10
CA LEU A 37 -7.36 1.00 2.59
C LEU A 37 -6.30 2.07 2.24
N THR A 38 -6.68 2.99 1.36
CA THR A 38 -5.83 4.12 0.96
C THR A 38 -6.62 5.43 0.91
N GLN A 39 -5.98 6.57 0.61
CA GLN A 39 -6.73 7.79 0.36
C GLN A 39 -7.52 7.68 -0.95
N ALA A 40 -8.74 8.23 -0.99
CA ALA A 40 -9.66 8.09 -2.11
C ALA A 40 -9.03 8.49 -3.46
N PHE A 41 -8.24 9.57 -3.51
CA PHE A 41 -7.57 10.00 -4.73
C PHE A 41 -6.42 9.09 -5.20
N LEU A 42 -5.98 8.13 -4.37
CA LEU A 42 -4.93 7.17 -4.70
C LEU A 42 -5.48 5.80 -5.16
N MET A 43 -6.79 5.60 -5.08
CA MET A 43 -7.41 4.34 -5.55
C MET A 43 -7.06 3.98 -7.00
N PRO A 44 -6.94 4.94 -7.95
CA PRO A 44 -6.55 4.63 -9.34
C PRO A 44 -5.17 3.99 -9.50
N LEU A 45 -4.28 4.04 -8.49
CA LEU A 45 -3.02 3.31 -8.53
C LEU A 45 -3.20 1.78 -8.53
N PHE A 46 -4.35 1.28 -8.08
CA PHE A 46 -4.67 -0.14 -8.00
C PHE A 46 -5.49 -0.61 -9.22
N MET A 47 -5.11 -0.19 -10.42
CA MET A 47 -5.70 -0.68 -11.67
C MET A 47 -5.27 -2.11 -11.97
N ASN A 48 -6.07 -2.83 -12.78
CA ASN A 48 -5.78 -4.21 -13.22
C ASN A 48 -5.41 -5.14 -12.05
N ARG A 49 -6.11 -4.97 -10.93
CA ARG A 49 -5.86 -5.75 -9.71
C ARG A 49 -6.36 -7.18 -9.83
N PRO A 50 -5.74 -8.13 -9.13
CA PRO A 50 -6.25 -9.49 -8.99
C PRO A 50 -7.71 -9.50 -8.50
N PRO A 51 -8.53 -10.51 -8.89
CA PRO A 51 -9.96 -10.55 -8.59
C PRO A 51 -10.27 -10.60 -7.09
N ASN A 52 -9.34 -11.09 -6.28
CA ASN A 52 -9.44 -11.14 -4.81
C ASN A 52 -8.90 -9.89 -4.10
N VAL A 53 -8.65 -8.79 -4.84
CA VAL A 53 -8.21 -7.50 -4.29
C VAL A 53 -9.28 -6.43 -4.48
N GLU A 54 -9.73 -5.82 -3.40
CA GLU A 54 -10.61 -4.66 -3.38
C GLU A 54 -9.90 -3.43 -2.81
N VAL A 55 -10.41 -2.23 -3.11
CA VAL A 55 -9.83 -0.98 -2.64
C VAL A 55 -10.91 -0.09 -2.02
N ILE A 56 -10.67 0.38 -0.80
CA ILE A 56 -11.51 1.33 -0.09
C ILE A 56 -10.76 2.65 0.05
N GLY A 57 -11.43 3.74 -0.32
CA GLY A 57 -10.90 5.10 -0.18
C GLY A 57 -11.34 5.76 1.11
N ILE A 58 -10.39 6.41 1.83
CA ILE A 58 -10.71 7.32 2.95
C ILE A 58 -10.42 8.77 2.52
N ASN A 59 -11.34 9.69 2.83
CA ASN A 59 -11.15 11.11 2.58
C ASN A 59 -10.75 11.86 3.86
N THR A 60 -9.48 11.85 4.19
CA THR A 60 -8.96 12.44 5.44
C THR A 60 -9.07 13.96 5.53
N LYS A 61 -9.39 14.63 4.43
CA LYS A 61 -9.65 16.09 4.37
C LYS A 61 -11.13 16.43 4.30
N GLY A 62 -12.00 15.44 4.06
CA GLY A 62 -13.46 15.56 3.93
C GLY A 62 -14.20 14.87 5.07
N ALA A 63 -15.04 13.89 4.75
CA ALA A 63 -15.95 13.22 5.69
C ALA A 63 -15.24 12.57 6.89
N GLU A 64 -14.03 12.02 6.70
CA GLU A 64 -13.25 11.37 7.75
C GLU A 64 -12.19 12.31 8.35
N LYS A 65 -12.43 13.64 8.27
CA LYS A 65 -11.58 14.65 8.92
C LYS A 65 -11.78 14.60 10.44
N GLY A 66 -10.66 14.76 11.14
CA GLY A 66 -10.65 14.79 12.61
C GLY A 66 -10.92 13.44 13.26
N LEU A 67 -11.10 13.43 14.58
CA LEU A 67 -11.27 12.21 15.36
C LEU A 67 -12.67 11.60 15.17
N ILE A 68 -13.71 12.44 15.16
CA ILE A 68 -15.10 11.98 15.04
C ILE A 68 -15.34 11.31 13.69
N GLY A 69 -14.89 11.93 12.58
CA GLY A 69 -14.97 11.33 11.26
C GLY A 69 -14.21 10.01 11.17
N LEU A 70 -13.03 9.94 11.78
CA LEU A 70 -12.23 8.73 11.85
C LEU A 70 -12.95 7.61 12.63
N LEU A 71 -13.58 7.91 13.78
CA LEU A 71 -14.30 6.93 14.58
C LEU A 71 -15.53 6.38 13.85
N LYS A 72 -16.29 7.23 13.16
CA LYS A 72 -17.40 6.79 12.29
C LYS A 72 -16.90 5.85 11.19
N PHE A 73 -15.79 6.18 10.55
CA PHE A 73 -15.17 5.35 9.52
C PHE A 73 -14.70 4.00 10.07
N ILE A 74 -14.07 3.97 11.26
CA ILE A 74 -13.65 2.73 11.93
C ILE A 74 -14.87 1.85 12.23
N SER A 75 -15.97 2.43 12.74
CA SER A 75 -17.20 1.69 12.98
C SER A 75 -17.77 1.05 11.71
N ALA A 76 -17.65 1.72 10.57
CA ALA A 76 -18.01 1.14 9.27
C ALA A 76 -17.05 0.03 8.84
N LEU A 77 -15.72 0.22 9.03
CA LEU A 77 -14.71 -0.79 8.70
C LEU A 77 -14.88 -2.07 9.52
N LEU A 78 -15.24 -1.97 10.80
CA LEU A 78 -15.44 -3.14 11.67
C LEU A 78 -16.56 -4.06 11.17
N LYS A 79 -17.54 -3.56 10.41
CA LYS A 79 -18.62 -4.35 9.81
C LYS A 79 -18.15 -5.32 8.71
N PHE A 80 -16.99 -5.09 8.12
CA PHE A 80 -16.41 -5.98 7.09
C PHE A 80 -15.83 -7.27 7.69
N ASP A 81 -15.68 -7.32 9.01
CA ASP A 81 -15.21 -8.48 9.78
C ASP A 81 -13.88 -9.06 9.25
N PHE A 82 -12.87 -8.20 9.14
CA PHE A 82 -11.52 -8.61 8.76
C PHE A 82 -10.87 -9.49 9.84
N ASP A 83 -10.11 -10.52 9.42
CA ASP A 83 -9.38 -11.43 10.30
C ASP A 83 -7.98 -10.92 10.62
N VAL A 84 -7.35 -10.32 9.61
CA VAL A 84 -5.95 -9.89 9.65
C VAL A 84 -5.82 -8.45 9.15
N ILE A 85 -5.11 -7.62 9.90
CA ILE A 85 -4.83 -6.24 9.53
C ILE A 85 -3.33 -6.04 9.35
N LEU A 86 -2.92 -5.56 8.17
CA LEU A 86 -1.54 -5.25 7.81
C LEU A 86 -1.37 -3.73 7.71
N ASP A 87 -0.78 -3.11 8.73
CA ASP A 87 -0.48 -1.66 8.70
C ASP A 87 0.88 -1.40 8.07
N LEU A 88 0.89 -1.10 6.78
CA LEU A 88 2.09 -0.70 6.02
C LEU A 88 2.40 0.80 6.15
N HIS A 89 1.64 1.54 6.96
CA HIS A 89 1.82 2.98 7.13
C HIS A 89 2.42 3.38 8.48
N ASN A 90 1.91 2.80 9.58
CA ASN A 90 2.39 3.01 10.95
C ASN A 90 2.48 4.50 11.33
N VAL A 91 1.37 5.25 11.21
CA VAL A 91 1.19 6.65 11.62
C VAL A 91 0.04 6.74 12.62
N ILE A 92 -0.07 7.87 13.33
CA ILE A 92 -1.07 8.04 14.42
C ILE A 92 -2.47 7.61 13.98
N ARG A 93 -2.92 8.00 12.79
CA ARG A 93 -4.24 7.63 12.27
C ARG A 93 -4.40 6.12 12.11
N THR A 94 -3.41 5.43 11.54
CA THR A 94 -3.47 3.98 11.35
C THR A 94 -3.27 3.24 12.66
N ILE A 95 -2.50 3.78 13.60
CA ILE A 95 -2.37 3.23 14.97
C ILE A 95 -3.74 3.23 15.66
N ILE A 96 -4.51 4.31 15.54
CA ILE A 96 -5.88 4.36 16.10
C ILE A 96 -6.75 3.28 15.46
N ILE A 97 -6.79 3.18 14.13
CA ILE A 97 -7.55 2.13 13.41
C ILE A 97 -7.13 0.74 13.93
N CYS A 98 -5.83 0.45 13.94
CA CYS A 98 -5.30 -0.83 14.39
C CYS A 98 -5.61 -1.14 15.85
N THR A 99 -5.67 -0.13 16.72
CA THR A 99 -6.04 -0.31 18.12
C THR A 99 -7.48 -0.81 18.25
N PHE A 100 -8.41 -0.24 17.49
CA PHE A 100 -9.80 -0.72 17.51
C PHE A 100 -9.91 -2.18 17.01
N PHE A 101 -9.17 -2.55 15.98
CA PHE A 101 -9.15 -3.94 15.52
C PHE A 101 -8.55 -4.89 16.55
N ARG A 102 -7.48 -4.50 17.25
CA ARG A 102 -6.90 -5.31 18.37
C ARG A 102 -7.90 -5.50 19.51
N LEU A 103 -8.61 -4.43 19.89
CA LEU A 103 -9.64 -4.51 20.93
C LEU A 103 -10.82 -5.44 20.54
N ASN A 104 -11.04 -5.64 19.24
CA ASN A 104 -12.00 -6.61 18.72
C ASN A 104 -11.37 -7.99 18.42
N GLY A 105 -10.22 -8.31 19.00
CA GLY A 105 -9.57 -9.63 18.92
C GLY A 105 -8.93 -9.94 17.57
N LYS A 106 -8.76 -8.96 16.66
CA LYS A 106 -8.20 -9.18 15.32
C LYS A 106 -6.67 -9.17 15.35
N ARG A 107 -6.04 -9.97 14.48
CA ARG A 107 -4.58 -10.04 14.35
C ARG A 107 -4.08 -8.81 13.59
N VAL A 108 -3.13 -8.06 14.16
CA VAL A 108 -2.59 -6.82 13.56
C VAL A 108 -1.08 -6.90 13.46
N PHE A 109 -0.57 -6.75 12.25
CA PHE A 109 0.84 -6.73 11.92
C PHE A 109 1.22 -5.35 11.39
N VAL A 110 2.34 -4.80 11.85
CA VAL A 110 2.71 -3.40 11.62
C VAL A 110 4.09 -3.32 11.01
N LEU A 111 4.24 -2.48 9.99
CA LEU A 111 5.50 -2.21 9.33
C LEU A 111 6.56 -1.69 10.32
N ASP A 112 7.73 -2.32 10.33
CA ASP A 112 8.93 -1.73 10.91
C ASP A 112 9.49 -0.66 9.96
N LYS A 113 9.51 0.58 10.43
CA LYS A 113 10.03 1.73 9.66
C LYS A 113 11.55 1.86 9.69
N ALA A 114 12.27 0.92 10.30
CA ALA A 114 13.72 0.96 10.46
C ALA A 114 14.22 2.29 11.08
N ARG A 115 13.48 2.83 12.06
CA ARG A 115 13.80 4.15 12.67
C ARG A 115 15.15 4.15 13.38
N LYS A 116 15.51 3.03 14.03
CA LYS A 116 16.79 2.88 14.73
C LYS A 116 17.95 2.89 13.74
N GLU A 117 17.85 2.14 12.66
CA GLU A 117 18.85 2.07 11.59
C GLU A 117 19.00 3.42 10.89
N ARG A 118 17.89 4.09 10.55
CA ARG A 118 17.90 5.45 9.99
C ARG A 118 18.62 6.44 10.90
N LYS A 119 18.33 6.40 12.22
CA LYS A 119 18.99 7.27 13.19
C LYS A 119 20.50 7.03 13.25
N ARG A 120 20.95 5.77 13.12
CA ARG A 120 22.39 5.44 13.04
C ARG A 120 23.05 5.95 11.76
N LEU A 121 22.35 5.91 10.62
CA LEU A 121 22.84 6.44 9.34
C LEU A 121 23.00 7.96 9.34
N THR A 122 22.11 8.68 10.05
CA THR A 122 22.10 10.15 10.12
C THR A 122 22.82 10.69 11.35
N ALA A 123 23.43 9.85 12.18
CA ALA A 123 24.13 10.28 13.39
C ALA A 123 25.33 11.15 13.04
N ILE A 124 25.57 12.21 13.84
CA ILE A 124 26.73 13.10 13.68
C ILE A 124 28.01 12.38 14.12
N LYS A 125 27.96 11.65 15.25
CA LYS A 125 29.06 10.85 15.79
C LYS A 125 28.74 9.37 15.67
N GLY A 126 29.73 8.54 15.32
CA GLY A 126 29.57 7.09 15.19
C GLY A 126 28.70 6.66 14.01
N LYS A 127 28.59 7.49 12.97
CA LYS A 127 27.84 7.22 11.74
C LYS A 127 28.34 5.91 11.12
N ARG A 128 27.40 5.01 10.84
CA ARG A 128 27.67 3.76 10.11
C ARG A 128 26.93 3.80 8.78
N LEU A 129 27.67 3.80 7.68
CA LEU A 129 27.11 3.73 6.33
C LEU A 129 26.89 2.27 5.96
N TYR A 130 25.64 1.85 5.91
CA TYR A 130 25.23 0.55 5.39
C TYR A 130 23.86 0.69 4.69
N PRO A 131 23.59 -0.08 3.64
CA PRO A 131 22.32 -0.01 2.95
C PRO A 131 21.19 -0.49 3.88
N LEU A 132 20.12 0.27 3.94
CA LEU A 132 18.87 -0.18 4.61
C LEU A 132 18.18 -1.22 3.74
N ARG A 133 17.47 -2.16 4.37
CA ARG A 133 16.60 -3.09 3.63
C ARG A 133 15.59 -2.29 2.80
N PRO A 134 15.41 -2.63 1.52
CA PRO A 134 14.43 -1.97 0.64
C PRO A 134 13.03 -1.97 1.26
N VAL A 135 12.27 -0.90 1.01
CA VAL A 135 10.91 -0.76 1.59
C VAL A 135 9.96 -1.86 1.11
N ILE A 136 10.08 -2.29 -0.15
CA ILE A 136 9.30 -3.39 -0.73
C ILE A 136 9.52 -4.69 0.05
N VAL A 137 10.78 -5.02 0.36
CA VAL A 137 11.11 -6.20 1.17
C VAL A 137 10.49 -6.11 2.56
N ARG A 138 10.52 -4.94 3.19
CA ARG A 138 9.87 -4.72 4.50
C ARG A 138 8.35 -4.81 4.43
N TYR A 139 7.73 -4.41 3.32
CA TYR A 139 6.29 -4.65 3.10
C TYR A 139 6.02 -6.16 3.02
N ALA A 140 6.77 -6.89 2.20
CA ALA A 140 6.64 -8.35 2.08
C ALA A 140 6.81 -9.07 3.43
N ASP A 141 7.72 -8.60 4.29
CA ASP A 141 7.92 -9.17 5.63
C ASP A 141 6.65 -9.05 6.51
N VAL A 142 5.85 -8.00 6.34
CA VAL A 142 4.58 -7.86 7.09
C VAL A 142 3.59 -8.96 6.67
N PHE A 143 3.51 -9.28 5.37
CA PHE A 143 2.68 -10.38 4.88
C PHE A 143 3.17 -11.73 5.40
N ARG A 144 4.47 -12.00 5.33
CA ARG A 144 5.07 -13.23 5.88
C ARG A 144 4.85 -13.37 7.39
N ALA A 145 4.99 -12.28 8.14
CA ALA A 145 4.74 -12.29 9.59
C ALA A 145 3.29 -12.60 9.93
N ALA A 146 2.35 -12.27 9.04
CA ALA A 146 0.93 -12.61 9.18
C ALA A 146 0.61 -14.09 8.84
N GLY A 147 1.60 -14.84 8.34
CA GLY A 147 1.43 -16.23 7.88
C GLY A 147 0.90 -16.36 6.46
N LEU A 148 0.93 -15.26 5.67
CA LEU A 148 0.53 -15.28 4.27
C LEU A 148 1.71 -15.71 3.38
N ASN A 149 1.43 -16.50 2.36
CA ASN A 149 2.41 -16.83 1.35
C ASN A 149 2.81 -15.59 0.55
N TYR A 150 4.10 -15.45 0.27
CA TYR A 150 4.60 -14.34 -0.54
C TYR A 150 5.72 -14.80 -1.45
N THR A 151 5.47 -14.68 -2.73
CA THR A 151 6.48 -14.82 -3.80
C THR A 151 6.30 -13.62 -4.72
N GLU A 152 7.38 -12.90 -5.01
CA GLU A 152 7.32 -11.74 -5.91
C GLU A 152 7.08 -12.21 -7.35
N THR A 153 5.90 -11.94 -7.86
CA THR A 153 5.46 -12.32 -9.21
C THR A 153 5.02 -11.14 -10.05
N PHE A 154 4.96 -9.95 -9.46
CA PHE A 154 4.53 -8.75 -10.15
C PHE A 154 5.59 -8.27 -11.16
N THR A 155 5.21 -8.11 -12.41
CA THR A 155 6.06 -7.57 -13.47
C THR A 155 5.56 -6.22 -13.99
N SER A 156 4.24 -6.06 -14.13
CA SER A 156 3.62 -4.85 -14.68
C SER A 156 2.17 -4.73 -14.23
N LEU A 157 1.64 -3.49 -14.24
CA LEU A 157 0.20 -3.24 -14.13
C LEU A 157 -0.58 -3.65 -15.39
N TYR A 158 0.11 -3.91 -16.50
CA TYR A 158 -0.47 -4.20 -17.82
C TYR A 158 -0.07 -5.59 -18.32
N GLU A 159 0.07 -6.58 -17.45
CA GLU A 159 0.45 -7.95 -17.81
C GLU A 159 -0.55 -8.58 -18.80
N GLU A 160 -1.84 -8.37 -18.56
CA GLU A 160 -2.94 -9.00 -19.33
C GLU A 160 -3.67 -8.03 -20.27
N SER A 161 -3.48 -6.73 -20.07
CA SER A 161 -4.17 -5.70 -20.86
C SER A 161 -3.20 -4.60 -21.27
N PRO A 162 -3.02 -4.33 -22.58
CA PRO A 162 -2.18 -3.22 -23.00
C PRO A 162 -2.73 -1.90 -22.48
N ALA A 163 -1.81 -0.97 -22.13
CA ALA A 163 -2.21 0.36 -21.72
C ALA A 163 -2.97 1.07 -22.85
N GLU A 164 -4.13 1.64 -22.56
CA GLU A 164 -4.81 2.54 -23.49
C GLU A 164 -3.99 3.82 -23.64
N LEU A 165 -3.40 3.99 -24.82
CA LEU A 165 -2.58 5.16 -25.16
C LEU A 165 -3.35 6.24 -25.90
N SER A 166 -4.68 6.13 -26.01
CA SER A 166 -5.53 7.05 -26.78
C SER A 166 -5.31 8.52 -26.41
N GLY A 167 -5.23 8.83 -25.11
CA GLY A 167 -4.93 10.19 -24.63
C GLY A 167 -3.51 10.67 -24.95
N MET A 168 -2.54 9.77 -25.03
CA MET A 168 -1.15 10.12 -25.40
C MET A 168 -0.98 10.23 -26.92
N ALA A 169 -1.70 9.45 -27.71
CA ALA A 169 -1.62 9.48 -29.16
C ALA A 169 -2.04 10.85 -29.73
N SER A 170 -2.99 11.54 -29.11
CA SER A 170 -3.42 12.89 -29.50
C SER A 170 -2.34 13.96 -29.28
N VAL A 171 -1.43 13.75 -28.29
CA VAL A 171 -0.38 14.71 -27.94
C VAL A 171 0.96 14.35 -28.60
N ALA A 172 1.29 13.07 -28.62
CA ALA A 172 2.61 12.57 -29.03
C ALA A 172 2.65 11.97 -30.44
N GLY A 173 1.50 11.75 -31.10
CA GLY A 173 1.39 11.11 -32.38
C GLY A 173 1.74 9.61 -32.35
N ILE A 174 1.96 9.03 -33.53
CA ILE A 174 2.32 7.61 -33.66
C ILE A 174 3.78 7.41 -33.25
N LYS A 175 4.01 6.45 -32.32
CA LYS A 175 5.35 6.11 -31.87
C LYS A 175 6.21 5.59 -33.03
N LYS A 176 7.25 6.33 -33.35
CA LYS A 176 8.32 5.93 -34.29
C LYS A 176 9.63 5.79 -33.49
N GLY A 177 10.15 4.58 -33.35
CA GLY A 177 11.43 4.32 -32.66
C GLY A 177 11.33 4.26 -31.13
N LYS A 178 12.46 4.55 -30.45
CA LYS A 178 12.57 4.54 -28.98
C LYS A 178 12.12 5.87 -28.40
N TRP A 179 11.27 5.83 -27.38
CA TRP A 179 10.82 7.02 -26.67
C TRP A 179 11.38 7.04 -25.26
N ILE A 180 11.72 8.22 -24.77
CA ILE A 180 12.11 8.45 -23.38
C ILE A 180 11.07 9.38 -22.78
N GLY A 181 10.39 8.92 -21.73
CA GLY A 181 9.45 9.73 -20.96
C GLY A 181 10.19 10.45 -19.83
N VAL A 182 10.00 11.77 -19.70
CA VAL A 182 10.51 12.55 -18.58
C VAL A 182 9.34 13.16 -17.82
N ALA A 183 9.27 12.90 -16.50
CA ALA A 183 8.26 13.48 -15.62
C ALA A 183 8.92 14.45 -14.62
N PRO A 184 9.14 15.73 -15.01
CA PRO A 184 9.95 16.68 -14.24
C PRO A 184 9.22 17.35 -13.07
N PHE A 185 7.93 17.11 -12.90
CA PHE A 185 7.07 17.81 -11.94
C PHE A 185 6.94 17.08 -10.58
N ALA A 186 7.96 16.37 -10.13
CA ALA A 186 7.98 15.85 -8.78
C ALA A 186 8.08 16.98 -7.76
N LYS A 187 7.41 16.82 -6.61
CA LYS A 187 7.41 17.85 -5.55
C LYS A 187 8.78 18.01 -4.87
N HIS A 188 9.61 16.98 -4.91
CA HIS A 188 10.94 16.91 -4.29
C HIS A 188 11.93 16.27 -5.24
#